data_7c21b609097edfe57ff718b1ec144ef9
#
_entry.id   7c21b609097edfe57ff718b1ec144ef9
#
_cell.length_a   1.000
_cell.length_b   1.000
_cell.length_c   1.000
_cell.angle_alpha   90.00
_cell.angle_beta   90.00
_cell.angle_gamma   90.00
#
_symmetry.space_group_name_H-M   'P 1'
#
loop_
_entity.id
_entity.type
_entity.pdbx_description
1 polymer ?
#
loop_
_entity_poly.entity_id
_entity_poly.type
_entity_poly.pdbx_seq_one_letter_code
_entity_poly.pdbx_strand_id
1 'polypeptide(L)'
;KIDEMRKQFISDVSHELKTPIALIQGYAEGLVENVNADDESRKYYAEVILDESNKMDKLVRQLLELMKLEYGKREFNNDTFNICELIQEVIRKCNVMLEEKGIKEVRFEADKKVNVYADEFYIEQAFTNYFTNAIKHTKEVNGEKYIEIKLKEDKEKHKVKISVFNTGDTLSEENLERIWGRFYKVDESRNRADGGTGIGLALVKAIMNNYNSKYGAVNRENGIEFYFDIQTDAGIEK
;
A
#
# COMPACT_ATOMS: atom_id res chain seq x y z
N LYS A 1 -14.14 21.63 -12.81
CA LYS A 1 -13.92 20.23 -12.42
C LYS A 1 -12.44 19.92 -12.12
N ILE A 2 -11.50 20.25 -13.03
CA ILE A 2 -10.04 20.05 -12.81
C ILE A 2 -9.54 20.95 -11.68
N ASP A 3 -9.93 22.22 -11.63
CA ASP A 3 -9.54 23.14 -10.59
C ASP A 3 -10.10 22.79 -9.21
N GLU A 4 -11.30 22.26 -9.13
CA GLU A 4 -11.91 21.77 -7.88
C GLU A 4 -11.15 20.55 -7.36
N MET A 5 -10.82 19.60 -8.20
CA MET A 5 -10.01 18.43 -7.85
C MET A 5 -8.60 18.83 -7.36
N ARG A 6 -8.02 19.86 -7.97
CA ARG A 6 -6.70 20.40 -7.58
C ARG A 6 -6.76 21.11 -6.22
N LYS A 7 -7.82 21.91 -5.98
CA LYS A 7 -8.06 22.57 -4.69
C LYS A 7 -8.29 21.54 -3.57
N GLN A 8 -9.12 20.54 -3.83
CA GLN A 8 -9.37 19.47 -2.86
C GLN A 8 -8.09 18.72 -2.54
N PHE A 9 -7.28 18.37 -3.53
CA PHE A 9 -5.97 17.73 -3.33
C PHE A 9 -5.05 18.54 -2.42
N ILE A 10 -4.91 19.86 -2.67
CA ILE A 10 -4.07 20.74 -1.82
C ILE A 10 -4.60 20.78 -0.39
N SER A 11 -5.92 20.83 -0.22
CA SER A 11 -6.56 20.80 1.09
C SER A 11 -6.25 19.50 1.83
N ASP A 12 -6.42 18.35 1.18
CA ASP A 12 -6.21 17.03 1.76
C ASP A 12 -4.72 16.84 2.17
N VAL A 13 -3.78 17.22 1.29
CA VAL A 13 -2.34 17.21 1.60
C VAL A 13 -2.03 18.09 2.80
N SER A 14 -2.59 19.29 2.84
CA SER A 14 -2.37 20.23 3.95
C SER A 14 -2.87 19.65 5.28
N HIS A 15 -4.02 18.99 5.28
CA HIS A 15 -4.57 18.34 6.46
C HIS A 15 -3.72 17.15 6.93
N GLU A 16 -3.28 16.28 6.03
CA GLU A 16 -2.47 15.10 6.38
C GLU A 16 -1.04 15.48 6.84
N LEU A 17 -0.50 16.62 6.39
CA LEU A 17 0.78 17.13 6.87
C LEU A 17 0.67 17.88 8.19
N LYS A 18 -0.45 18.55 8.49
CA LYS A 18 -0.60 19.37 9.69
C LYS A 18 -0.52 18.55 10.97
N THR A 19 -1.08 17.34 10.99
CA THR A 19 -1.10 16.47 12.17
C THR A 19 0.31 16.04 12.62
N PRO A 20 1.15 15.41 11.75
CA PRO A 20 2.50 15.03 12.14
C PRO A 20 3.38 16.26 12.48
N ILE A 21 3.21 17.37 11.78
CA ILE A 21 3.94 18.60 12.10
C ILE A 21 3.60 19.08 13.52
N ALA A 22 2.32 19.10 13.89
CA ALA A 22 1.91 19.51 15.24
C ALA A 22 2.46 18.58 16.33
N LEU A 23 2.54 17.26 16.07
CA LEU A 23 3.16 16.31 16.99
C LEU A 23 4.66 16.56 17.11
N ILE A 24 5.38 16.73 16.01
CA ILE A 24 6.82 17.04 16.01
C ILE A 24 7.07 18.32 16.82
N GLN A 25 6.29 19.38 16.56
CA GLN A 25 6.42 20.64 17.29
C GLN A 25 6.19 20.46 18.80
N GLY A 26 5.08 19.81 19.20
CA GLY A 26 4.76 19.63 20.61
C GLY A 26 5.82 18.82 21.38
N TYR A 27 6.32 17.74 20.79
CA TYR A 27 7.38 16.93 21.41
C TYR A 27 8.73 17.66 21.40
N ALA A 28 9.04 18.45 20.37
CA ALA A 28 10.25 19.27 20.33
C ALA A 28 10.21 20.40 21.36
N GLU A 29 9.08 21.07 21.51
CA GLU A 29 8.86 22.08 22.58
C GLU A 29 9.05 21.46 23.98
N GLY A 30 8.49 20.27 24.22
CA GLY A 30 8.68 19.55 25.47
C GLY A 30 10.15 19.23 25.79
N LEU A 31 10.95 18.92 24.75
CA LEU A 31 12.41 18.74 24.91
C LEU A 31 13.12 20.06 25.21
N VAL A 32 12.76 21.15 24.54
CA VAL A 32 13.35 22.49 24.73
C VAL A 32 13.05 23.03 26.13
N GLU A 33 11.81 22.88 26.58
CA GLU A 33 11.36 23.37 27.89
C GLU A 33 11.78 22.43 29.05
N ASN A 34 12.40 21.31 28.72
CA ASN A 34 12.87 20.32 29.72
C ASN A 34 11.74 19.80 30.62
N VAL A 35 10.53 19.67 30.09
CA VAL A 35 9.33 19.26 30.84
C VAL A 35 9.54 17.88 31.49
N ASN A 36 10.29 16.99 30.84
CA ASN A 36 10.69 15.69 31.34
C ASN A 36 12.22 15.64 31.49
N ALA A 37 12.70 15.61 32.71
CA ALA A 37 14.13 15.69 33.03
C ALA A 37 14.86 14.34 32.97
N ASP A 38 14.13 13.19 32.89
CA ASP A 38 14.71 11.87 32.82
C ASP A 38 15.07 11.47 31.38
N ASP A 39 16.12 10.67 31.25
CA ASP A 39 16.65 10.27 29.94
C ASP A 39 15.68 9.37 29.15
N GLU A 40 14.82 8.59 29.81
CA GLU A 40 13.85 7.71 29.17
C GLU A 40 12.75 8.52 28.47
N SER A 41 12.21 9.52 29.16
CA SER A 41 11.21 10.42 28.59
C SER A 41 11.78 11.25 27.45
N ARG A 42 13.02 11.75 27.56
CA ARG A 42 13.70 12.45 26.46
C ARG A 42 13.88 11.56 25.22
N LYS A 43 14.28 10.33 25.43
CA LYS A 43 14.43 9.34 24.36
C LYS A 43 13.09 9.09 23.68
N TYR A 44 12.03 8.86 24.44
CA TYR A 44 10.68 8.66 23.93
C TYR A 44 10.23 9.85 23.05
N TYR A 45 10.46 11.11 23.51
CA TYR A 45 10.10 12.29 22.73
C TYR A 45 10.87 12.36 21.41
N ALA A 46 12.17 12.06 21.44
CA ALA A 46 13.00 12.02 20.23
C ALA A 46 12.55 10.91 19.26
N GLU A 47 12.17 9.74 19.77
CA GLU A 47 11.66 8.63 18.98
C GLU A 47 10.33 8.99 18.29
N VAL A 48 9.41 9.67 18.98
CA VAL A 48 8.15 10.15 18.37
C VAL A 48 8.42 11.15 17.25
N ILE A 49 9.34 12.11 17.46
CA ILE A 49 9.73 13.08 16.43
C ILE A 49 10.30 12.37 15.20
N LEU A 50 11.18 11.39 15.41
CA LEU A 50 11.78 10.62 14.33
C LEU A 50 10.73 9.81 13.55
N ASP A 51 9.81 9.16 14.25
CA ASP A 51 8.75 8.35 13.66
C ASP A 51 7.80 9.20 12.81
N GLU A 52 7.35 10.35 13.32
CA GLU A 52 6.50 11.28 12.57
C GLU A 52 7.22 11.88 11.36
N SER A 53 8.54 12.18 11.48
CA SER A 53 9.36 12.64 10.36
C SER A 53 9.47 11.57 9.25
N ASN A 54 9.65 10.32 9.62
CA ASN A 54 9.69 9.20 8.66
C ASN A 54 8.33 8.99 7.97
N LYS A 55 7.22 9.14 8.70
CA LYS A 55 5.87 9.09 8.12
C LYS A 55 5.67 10.20 7.10
N MET A 56 6.13 11.43 7.40
CA MET A 56 6.05 12.55 6.48
C MET A 56 6.89 12.34 5.21
N ASP A 57 8.13 11.86 5.33
CA ASP A 57 8.97 11.56 4.17
C ASP A 57 8.30 10.53 3.26
N LYS A 58 7.77 9.45 3.83
CA LYS A 58 7.01 8.43 3.08
C LYS A 58 5.79 9.02 2.37
N LEU A 59 5.02 9.88 3.06
CA LEU A 59 3.86 10.56 2.49
C LEU A 59 4.24 11.42 1.29
N VAL A 60 5.28 12.26 1.45
CA VAL A 60 5.77 13.15 0.39
C VAL A 60 6.25 12.35 -0.83
N ARG A 61 7.02 11.28 -0.62
CA ARG A 61 7.48 10.40 -1.72
C ARG A 61 6.31 9.76 -2.48
N GLN A 62 5.31 9.24 -1.75
CA GLN A 62 4.12 8.65 -2.37
C GLN A 62 3.30 9.69 -3.15
N LEU A 63 3.18 10.92 -2.64
CA LEU A 63 2.50 12.01 -3.33
C LEU A 63 3.21 12.40 -4.63
N LEU A 64 4.53 12.57 -4.57
CA LEU A 64 5.33 12.91 -5.75
C LEU A 64 5.22 11.82 -6.81
N GLU A 65 5.23 10.55 -6.43
CA GLU A 65 5.09 9.44 -7.35
C GLU A 65 3.69 9.37 -7.96
N LEU A 66 2.64 9.56 -7.14
CA LEU A 66 1.27 9.64 -7.63
C LEU A 66 1.08 10.78 -8.64
N MET A 67 1.65 11.96 -8.36
CA MET A 67 1.60 13.11 -9.27
C MET A 67 2.29 12.85 -10.59
N LYS A 68 3.44 12.16 -10.58
CA LYS A 68 4.12 11.77 -11.83
C LYS A 68 3.28 10.81 -12.66
N LEU A 69 2.61 9.85 -12.03
CA LEU A 69 1.77 8.86 -12.72
C LEU A 69 0.48 9.47 -13.25
N GLU A 70 -0.12 10.43 -12.56
CA GLU A 70 -1.40 11.03 -12.96
C GLU A 70 -1.25 12.17 -13.97
N TYR A 71 -0.20 12.96 -13.88
CA TYR A 71 -0.02 14.19 -14.64
C TYR A 71 1.27 14.23 -15.48
N GLY A 72 2.20 13.31 -15.26
CA GLY A 72 3.46 13.21 -16.01
C GLY A 72 3.29 12.39 -17.28
N LYS A 73 4.04 12.76 -18.33
CA LYS A 73 4.34 11.84 -19.43
C LYS A 73 5.48 10.94 -18.98
N ARG A 74 5.15 9.86 -18.24
CA ARG A 74 6.19 8.95 -17.78
C ARG A 74 6.41 7.83 -18.80
N GLU A 75 7.65 7.62 -19.17
CA GLU A 75 8.09 6.42 -19.86
C GLU A 75 8.35 5.34 -18.81
N PHE A 76 7.64 4.20 -18.93
CA PHE A 76 7.87 3.03 -18.11
C PHE A 76 9.06 2.25 -18.68
N ASN A 77 9.98 1.86 -17.83
CA ASN A 77 11.08 0.99 -18.22
C ASN A 77 10.63 -0.48 -18.16
N ASN A 78 9.82 -0.86 -19.14
CA ASN A 78 9.25 -2.21 -19.18
C ASN A 78 10.31 -3.23 -19.59
N ASP A 79 10.38 -4.32 -18.82
CA ASP A 79 11.22 -5.48 -19.10
C ASP A 79 10.50 -6.77 -18.70
N THR A 80 11.04 -7.90 -19.12
CA THR A 80 10.51 -9.22 -18.75
C THR A 80 11.16 -9.70 -17.46
N PHE A 81 10.35 -9.99 -16.46
CA PHE A 81 10.83 -10.54 -15.17
C PHE A 81 9.87 -11.60 -14.62
N ASN A 82 10.36 -12.41 -13.67
CA ASN A 82 9.57 -13.44 -13.00
C ASN A 82 8.81 -12.84 -11.82
N ILE A 83 7.48 -12.74 -11.95
CA ILE A 83 6.62 -12.17 -10.90
C ILE A 83 6.64 -12.98 -9.59
N CYS A 84 6.88 -14.30 -9.64
CA CYS A 84 6.96 -15.11 -8.44
C CYS A 84 8.19 -14.75 -7.58
N GLU A 85 9.33 -14.46 -8.21
CA GLU A 85 10.55 -14.02 -7.52
C GLU A 85 10.35 -12.66 -6.85
N LEU A 86 9.72 -11.71 -7.55
CA LEU A 86 9.37 -10.40 -6.99
C LEU A 86 8.46 -10.55 -5.76
N ILE A 87 7.41 -11.35 -5.87
CA ILE A 87 6.46 -11.58 -4.75
C ILE A 87 7.19 -12.19 -3.54
N GLN A 88 8.03 -13.19 -3.74
CA GLN A 88 8.84 -13.81 -2.68
C GLN A 88 9.75 -12.80 -1.99
N GLU A 89 10.37 -11.91 -2.78
CA GLU A 89 11.25 -10.88 -2.23
C GLU A 89 10.47 -9.87 -1.36
N VAL A 90 9.30 -9.43 -1.82
CA VAL A 90 8.43 -8.55 -1.02
C VAL A 90 7.95 -9.24 0.26
N ILE A 91 7.57 -10.52 0.21
CA ILE A 91 7.19 -11.28 1.42
C ILE A 91 8.36 -11.29 2.42
N ARG A 92 9.60 -11.56 1.96
CA ARG A 92 10.79 -11.55 2.81
C ARG A 92 11.06 -10.17 3.44
N LYS A 93 10.94 -9.09 2.65
CA LYS A 93 11.08 -7.71 3.13
C LYS A 93 10.06 -7.35 4.21
N CYS A 94 8.88 -7.96 4.17
CA CYS A 94 7.79 -7.71 5.11
C CYS A 94 7.77 -8.67 6.33
N ASN A 95 8.76 -9.56 6.49
CA ASN A 95 8.74 -10.59 7.54
C ASN A 95 8.60 -10.01 8.94
N VAL A 96 9.31 -8.94 9.25
CA VAL A 96 9.22 -8.26 10.56
C VAL A 96 7.79 -7.78 10.84
N MET A 97 7.13 -7.18 9.84
CA MET A 97 5.74 -6.73 9.98
C MET A 97 4.76 -7.89 10.19
N LEU A 98 4.99 -9.04 9.54
CA LEU A 98 4.20 -10.26 9.72
C LEU A 98 4.34 -10.79 11.16
N GLU A 99 5.56 -10.84 11.67
CA GLU A 99 5.86 -11.27 13.05
C GLU A 99 5.21 -10.34 14.08
N GLU A 100 5.36 -9.02 13.94
CA GLU A 100 4.76 -8.01 14.82
C GLU A 100 3.22 -8.10 14.86
N LYS A 101 2.59 -8.43 13.73
CA LYS A 101 1.13 -8.63 13.64
C LYS A 101 0.69 -10.06 13.99
N GLY A 102 1.61 -10.95 14.32
CA GLY A 102 1.34 -12.35 14.66
C GLY A 102 0.69 -13.13 13.52
N ILE A 103 1.03 -12.81 12.26
CA ILE A 103 0.57 -13.54 11.08
C ILE A 103 1.59 -14.63 10.79
N LYS A 104 1.22 -15.87 11.08
CA LYS A 104 2.12 -17.02 10.95
C LYS A 104 2.01 -17.72 9.60
N GLU A 105 0.95 -17.45 8.84
CA GLU A 105 0.65 -18.16 7.61
C GLU A 105 0.47 -17.19 6.44
N VAL A 106 1.37 -17.32 5.46
CA VAL A 106 1.26 -16.68 4.14
C VAL A 106 1.24 -17.80 3.11
N ARG A 107 0.08 -17.99 2.46
CA ARG A 107 -0.13 -19.02 1.44
C ARG A 107 0.27 -18.47 0.09
N PHE A 108 1.34 -18.98 -0.49
CA PHE A 108 1.80 -18.62 -1.83
C PHE A 108 2.49 -19.81 -2.51
N GLU A 109 2.00 -20.19 -3.70
CA GLU A 109 2.62 -21.20 -4.53
C GLU A 109 3.79 -20.61 -5.32
N ALA A 110 4.98 -20.67 -4.75
CA ALA A 110 6.19 -20.03 -5.26
C ALA A 110 6.89 -20.79 -6.41
N ASP A 111 6.56 -22.06 -6.61
CA ASP A 111 7.29 -22.97 -7.53
C ASP A 111 6.95 -22.73 -9.01
N LYS A 112 6.03 -21.85 -9.33
CA LYS A 112 5.67 -21.49 -10.70
C LYS A 112 6.57 -20.36 -11.20
N LYS A 113 7.08 -20.54 -12.42
CA LYS A 113 7.74 -19.46 -13.15
C LYS A 113 6.72 -18.81 -14.06
N VAL A 114 6.32 -17.57 -13.72
CA VAL A 114 5.41 -16.76 -14.54
C VAL A 114 6.13 -15.47 -14.91
N ASN A 115 6.47 -15.30 -16.17
CA ASN A 115 7.11 -14.10 -16.68
C ASN A 115 6.05 -13.08 -17.07
N VAL A 116 6.27 -11.85 -16.68
CA VAL A 116 5.43 -10.68 -16.99
C VAL A 116 6.28 -9.61 -17.68
N TYR A 117 5.62 -8.73 -18.43
CA TYR A 117 6.27 -7.60 -19.11
C TYR A 117 5.73 -6.28 -18.56
N ALA A 118 6.55 -5.62 -17.75
CA ALA A 118 6.21 -4.34 -17.13
C ALA A 118 7.47 -3.68 -16.56
N ASP A 119 7.31 -2.49 -15.99
CA ASP A 119 8.32 -1.86 -15.14
C ASP A 119 8.27 -2.53 -13.75
N GLU A 120 9.32 -3.30 -13.43
CA GLU A 120 9.43 -4.10 -12.21
C GLU A 120 9.24 -3.25 -10.95
N PHE A 121 9.78 -2.03 -10.93
CA PHE A 121 9.65 -1.10 -9.81
C PHE A 121 8.19 -0.75 -9.50
N TYR A 122 7.37 -0.48 -10.52
CA TYR A 122 5.95 -0.16 -10.31
C TYR A 122 5.12 -1.35 -9.92
N ILE A 123 5.45 -2.52 -10.43
CA ILE A 123 4.76 -3.76 -10.03
C ILE A 123 5.12 -4.15 -8.60
N GLU A 124 6.39 -3.99 -8.20
CA GLU A 124 6.80 -4.15 -6.80
C GLU A 124 6.03 -3.18 -5.89
N GLN A 125 5.90 -1.91 -6.28
CA GLN A 125 5.12 -0.94 -5.51
C GLN A 125 3.64 -1.33 -5.40
N ALA A 126 3.01 -1.74 -6.50
CA ALA A 126 1.60 -2.13 -6.49
C ALA A 126 1.36 -3.34 -5.58
N PHE A 127 2.19 -4.38 -5.72
CA PHE A 127 2.10 -5.57 -4.89
C PHE A 127 2.39 -5.26 -3.41
N THR A 128 3.43 -4.49 -3.11
CA THR A 128 3.79 -4.07 -1.75
C THR A 128 2.66 -3.31 -1.08
N ASN A 129 1.96 -2.42 -1.81
CA ASN A 129 0.80 -1.71 -1.26
C ASN A 129 -0.34 -2.67 -0.89
N TYR A 130 -0.64 -3.67 -1.73
CA TYR A 130 -1.66 -4.67 -1.40
C TYR A 130 -1.22 -5.56 -0.24
N PHE A 131 0.02 -6.04 -0.25
CA PHE A 131 0.51 -6.95 0.76
C PHE A 131 0.63 -6.29 2.14
N THR A 132 1.18 -5.07 2.22
CA THR A 132 1.24 -4.31 3.49
C THR A 132 -0.15 -3.91 3.98
N ASN A 133 -1.09 -3.64 3.08
CA ASN A 133 -2.49 -3.42 3.43
C ASN A 133 -3.11 -4.71 4.02
N ALA A 134 -2.88 -5.85 3.40
CA ALA A 134 -3.31 -7.15 3.92
C ALA A 134 -2.73 -7.40 5.32
N ILE A 135 -1.42 -7.20 5.53
CA ILE A 135 -0.78 -7.37 6.85
C ILE A 135 -1.48 -6.52 7.93
N LYS A 136 -1.78 -5.24 7.61
CA LYS A 136 -2.43 -4.32 8.55
C LYS A 136 -3.84 -4.75 8.95
N HIS A 137 -4.59 -5.28 7.99
CA HIS A 137 -6.02 -5.57 8.16
C HIS A 137 -6.34 -7.05 8.41
N THR A 138 -5.33 -7.93 8.39
CA THR A 138 -5.51 -9.34 8.74
C THR A 138 -5.94 -9.50 10.18
N LYS A 139 -7.06 -10.20 10.38
CA LYS A 139 -7.62 -10.57 11.69
C LYS A 139 -7.94 -12.05 11.71
N GLU A 140 -8.05 -12.61 12.92
CA GLU A 140 -8.56 -13.94 13.11
C GLU A 140 -10.08 -13.99 12.83
N VAL A 141 -10.50 -14.90 11.97
CA VAL A 141 -11.89 -15.17 11.65
C VAL A 141 -12.08 -16.68 11.67
N ASN A 142 -13.03 -17.17 12.47
CA ASN A 142 -13.32 -18.61 12.62
C ASN A 142 -12.09 -19.48 12.98
N GLY A 143 -11.13 -18.93 13.75
CA GLY A 143 -9.90 -19.62 14.15
C GLY A 143 -8.78 -19.60 13.09
N GLU A 144 -8.98 -18.95 11.95
CA GLU A 144 -7.97 -18.79 10.91
C GLU A 144 -7.48 -17.33 10.81
N LYS A 145 -6.15 -17.17 10.66
CA LYS A 145 -5.49 -15.86 10.46
C LYS A 145 -4.38 -16.02 9.44
N TYR A 146 -4.65 -15.65 8.18
CA TYR A 146 -3.69 -15.84 7.09
C TYR A 146 -3.84 -14.79 5.99
N ILE A 147 -2.81 -14.70 5.16
CA ILE A 147 -2.81 -14.00 3.88
C ILE A 147 -2.60 -15.04 2.78
N GLU A 148 -3.35 -14.93 1.69
CA GLU A 148 -3.22 -15.82 0.54
C GLU A 148 -2.93 -15.02 -0.73
N ILE A 149 -1.90 -15.43 -1.47
CA ILE A 149 -1.51 -14.81 -2.74
C ILE A 149 -1.73 -15.83 -3.84
N LYS A 150 -2.50 -15.45 -4.87
CA LYS A 150 -2.78 -16.30 -6.02
C LYS A 150 -2.37 -15.63 -7.32
N LEU A 151 -1.83 -16.44 -8.22
CA LEU A 151 -1.57 -16.09 -9.61
C LEU A 151 -2.51 -16.91 -10.49
N LYS A 152 -3.33 -16.24 -11.28
CA LYS A 152 -4.23 -16.88 -12.25
C LYS A 152 -3.92 -16.36 -13.65
N GLU A 153 -3.30 -17.22 -14.46
CA GLU A 153 -3.01 -16.92 -15.85
C GLU A 153 -4.27 -17.03 -16.72
N ASP A 154 -4.47 -16.03 -17.58
CA ASP A 154 -5.40 -16.05 -18.70
C ASP A 154 -4.56 -16.13 -19.99
N LYS A 155 -4.35 -17.34 -20.49
CA LYS A 155 -3.49 -17.61 -21.64
C LYS A 155 -4.06 -17.00 -22.95
N GLU A 156 -5.37 -16.89 -23.05
CA GLU A 156 -6.03 -16.31 -24.25
C GLU A 156 -5.80 -14.81 -24.32
N LYS A 157 -5.78 -14.13 -23.17
CA LYS A 157 -5.57 -12.68 -23.08
C LYS A 157 -4.12 -12.31 -22.79
N HIS A 158 -3.23 -13.29 -22.69
CA HIS A 158 -1.83 -13.06 -22.33
C HIS A 158 -1.67 -12.20 -21.06
N LYS A 159 -2.45 -12.51 -20.04
CA LYS A 159 -2.45 -11.78 -18.75
C LYS A 159 -2.37 -12.74 -17.58
N VAL A 160 -1.80 -12.27 -16.51
CA VAL A 160 -1.89 -12.92 -15.20
C VAL A 160 -2.59 -11.98 -14.22
N LYS A 161 -3.58 -12.51 -13.51
CA LYS A 161 -4.20 -11.85 -12.36
C LYS A 161 -3.41 -12.22 -11.11
N ILE A 162 -2.96 -11.20 -10.41
CA ILE A 162 -2.31 -11.31 -9.11
C ILE A 162 -3.33 -10.89 -8.07
N SER A 163 -3.60 -11.74 -7.09
CA SER A 163 -4.53 -11.41 -6.01
C SER A 163 -3.91 -11.64 -4.64
N VAL A 164 -4.26 -10.76 -3.70
CA VAL A 164 -3.87 -10.82 -2.30
C VAL A 164 -5.15 -10.82 -1.47
N PHE A 165 -5.43 -11.94 -0.83
CA PHE A 165 -6.53 -12.12 0.10
C PHE A 165 -6.00 -12.04 1.53
N ASN A 166 -6.75 -11.45 2.44
CA ASN A 166 -6.51 -11.56 3.87
C ASN A 166 -7.81 -11.89 4.63
N THR A 167 -7.68 -12.72 5.66
CA THR A 167 -8.75 -12.89 6.63
C THR A 167 -9.00 -11.58 7.39
N GLY A 168 -10.27 -11.27 7.69
CA GLY A 168 -10.62 -10.05 8.41
C GLY A 168 -11.97 -9.49 8.01
N ASP A 169 -12.17 -8.20 8.28
CA ASP A 169 -13.42 -7.51 7.99
C ASP A 169 -13.62 -7.33 6.49
N THR A 170 -14.86 -7.44 6.05
CA THR A 170 -15.29 -7.05 4.70
C THR A 170 -15.61 -5.56 4.64
N LEU A 171 -15.70 -5.01 3.45
CA LEU A 171 -16.04 -3.61 3.21
C LEU A 171 -17.47 -3.48 2.71
N SER A 172 -18.14 -2.37 3.05
CA SER A 172 -19.42 -2.02 2.40
C SER A 172 -19.21 -1.74 0.91
N GLU A 173 -20.26 -1.84 0.10
CA GLU A 173 -20.20 -1.52 -1.33
C GLU A 173 -19.70 -0.08 -1.57
N GLU A 174 -20.20 0.87 -0.77
CA GLU A 174 -19.72 2.26 -0.80
C GLU A 174 -18.21 2.38 -0.56
N ASN A 175 -17.69 1.65 0.45
CA ASN A 175 -16.27 1.67 0.77
C ASN A 175 -15.44 1.01 -0.33
N LEU A 176 -15.90 -0.08 -0.96
CA LEU A 176 -15.23 -0.74 -2.08
C LEU A 176 -15.00 0.20 -3.27
N GLU A 177 -15.90 1.16 -3.50
CA GLU A 177 -15.74 2.19 -4.53
C GLU A 177 -14.78 3.31 -4.08
N ARG A 178 -14.87 3.73 -2.81
CA ARG A 178 -14.16 4.90 -2.28
C ARG A 178 -12.72 4.65 -1.87
N ILE A 179 -12.34 3.40 -1.54
CA ILE A 179 -10.96 3.06 -1.09
C ILE A 179 -9.87 3.39 -2.11
N TRP A 180 -10.21 3.61 -3.37
CA TRP A 180 -9.30 4.03 -4.44
C TRP A 180 -9.07 5.55 -4.49
N GLY A 181 -9.75 6.28 -3.62
CA GLY A 181 -9.57 7.71 -3.45
C GLY A 181 -8.28 8.04 -2.69
N ARG A 182 -7.73 9.22 -2.94
CA ARG A 182 -6.58 9.74 -2.20
C ARG A 182 -7.00 10.06 -0.76
N PHE A 183 -6.16 9.71 0.20
CA PHE A 183 -6.36 9.96 1.64
C PHE A 183 -7.62 9.30 2.24
N TYR A 184 -8.28 8.44 1.46
CA TYR A 184 -9.46 7.75 1.95
C TYR A 184 -9.08 6.66 2.95
N LYS A 185 -9.75 6.68 4.09
CA LYS A 185 -9.61 5.71 5.19
C LYS A 185 -11.01 5.33 5.66
N VAL A 186 -11.30 4.04 5.77
CA VAL A 186 -12.62 3.54 6.19
C VAL A 186 -12.94 3.94 7.63
N ASP A 187 -11.92 3.95 8.51
CA ASP A 187 -12.03 4.34 9.93
C ASP A 187 -10.94 5.36 10.28
N GLU A 188 -11.30 6.64 10.41
CA GLU A 188 -10.36 7.69 10.80
C GLU A 188 -9.79 7.50 12.23
N SER A 189 -10.57 6.93 13.15
CA SER A 189 -10.20 6.79 14.55
C SER A 189 -9.21 5.64 14.84
N ARG A 190 -9.28 4.55 14.09
CA ARG A 190 -8.39 3.38 14.23
C ARG A 190 -7.05 3.54 13.51
N ASN A 191 -7.03 4.29 12.41
CA ASN A 191 -5.87 4.38 11.52
C ASN A 191 -4.77 5.35 11.96
N ARG A 192 -4.96 6.13 13.03
CA ARG A 192 -3.89 6.98 13.59
C ARG A 192 -2.76 6.15 14.20
N ALA A 193 -3.08 5.01 14.80
CA ALA A 193 -2.10 4.08 15.36
C ALA A 193 -1.36 3.24 14.29
N ASP A 194 -2.03 2.92 13.17
CA ASP A 194 -1.49 2.02 12.14
C ASP A 194 -0.73 2.73 11.00
N GLY A 195 -0.56 4.06 11.03
CA GLY A 195 0.36 4.83 10.18
C GLY A 195 0.08 4.78 8.67
N GLY A 196 -1.14 4.48 8.24
CA GLY A 196 -1.52 4.47 6.83
C GLY A 196 -1.69 5.88 6.24
N THR A 197 -1.02 6.19 5.13
CA THR A 197 -1.10 7.49 4.43
C THR A 197 -2.40 7.70 3.64
N GLY A 198 -3.17 6.64 3.38
CA GLY A 198 -4.35 6.69 2.51
C GLY A 198 -4.04 6.90 1.02
N ILE A 199 -2.76 6.78 0.62
CA ILE A 199 -2.32 6.99 -0.78
C ILE A 199 -2.01 5.65 -1.48
N GLY A 200 -1.74 4.60 -0.74
CA GLY A 200 -1.27 3.33 -1.30
C GLY A 200 -2.19 2.74 -2.38
N LEU A 201 -3.50 2.67 -2.14
CA LEU A 201 -4.46 2.17 -3.12
C LEU A 201 -4.68 3.13 -4.28
N ALA A 202 -4.62 4.45 -4.06
CA ALA A 202 -4.64 5.44 -5.13
C ALA A 202 -3.42 5.30 -6.06
N LEU A 203 -2.26 4.97 -5.50
CA LEU A 203 -1.05 4.70 -6.27
C LEU A 203 -1.20 3.43 -7.12
N VAL A 204 -1.74 2.34 -6.59
CA VAL A 204 -2.04 1.13 -7.37
C VAL A 204 -2.99 1.45 -8.53
N LYS A 205 -4.07 2.20 -8.26
CA LYS A 205 -4.99 2.67 -9.29
C LYS A 205 -4.26 3.46 -10.40
N ALA A 206 -3.39 4.40 -10.02
CA ALA A 206 -2.65 5.19 -10.99
C ALA A 206 -1.70 4.33 -11.84
N ILE A 207 -0.99 3.39 -11.24
CA ILE A 207 -0.12 2.44 -11.93
C ILE A 207 -0.95 1.61 -12.93
N MET A 208 -2.02 0.97 -12.47
CA MET A 208 -2.84 0.09 -13.31
C MET A 208 -3.55 0.85 -14.44
N ASN A 209 -3.99 2.09 -14.20
CA ASN A 209 -4.57 2.93 -15.26
C ASN A 209 -3.55 3.24 -16.36
N ASN A 210 -2.29 3.48 -16.03
CA ASN A 210 -1.22 3.69 -17.02
C ASN A 210 -0.97 2.43 -17.87
N TYR A 211 -1.16 1.24 -17.31
CA TYR A 211 -1.08 -0.04 -18.04
C TYR A 211 -2.39 -0.43 -18.74
N ASN A 212 -3.46 0.35 -18.64
CA ASN A 212 -4.81 -0.04 -19.05
C ASN A 212 -5.20 -1.43 -18.49
N SER A 213 -4.77 -1.72 -17.28
CA SER A 213 -4.96 -2.98 -16.61
C SER A 213 -6.10 -2.93 -15.60
N LYS A 214 -6.76 -4.08 -15.39
CA LYS A 214 -7.82 -4.20 -14.39
C LYS A 214 -7.22 -4.26 -13.00
N TYR A 215 -7.89 -3.66 -12.07
CA TYR A 215 -7.63 -3.75 -10.63
C TYR A 215 -8.94 -3.71 -9.86
N GLY A 216 -8.95 -4.14 -8.62
CA GLY A 216 -10.16 -4.10 -7.81
C GLY A 216 -9.99 -4.72 -6.44
N ALA A 217 -11.09 -4.66 -5.69
CA ALA A 217 -11.26 -5.33 -4.42
C ALA A 217 -12.59 -6.07 -4.40
N VAL A 218 -12.63 -7.25 -3.80
CA VAL A 218 -13.82 -8.11 -3.72
C VAL A 218 -13.91 -8.70 -2.32
N ASN A 219 -15.05 -8.54 -1.67
CA ASN A 219 -15.33 -9.26 -0.45
C ASN A 219 -15.40 -10.75 -0.72
N ARG A 220 -14.78 -11.53 0.16
CA ARG A 220 -14.83 -12.99 0.18
C ARG A 220 -15.44 -13.46 1.49
N GLU A 221 -15.79 -14.72 1.58
CA GLU A 221 -16.08 -15.35 2.85
C GLU A 221 -14.88 -15.17 3.79
N ASN A 222 -15.06 -14.64 4.97
CA ASN A 222 -14.03 -14.40 5.98
C ASN A 222 -12.95 -13.35 5.66
N GLY A 223 -13.14 -12.48 4.66
CA GLY A 223 -12.13 -11.46 4.36
C GLY A 223 -12.33 -10.69 3.06
N ILE A 224 -11.24 -10.11 2.60
CA ILE A 224 -11.23 -9.28 1.39
C ILE A 224 -10.06 -9.66 0.48
N GLU A 225 -10.28 -9.64 -0.83
CA GLU A 225 -9.28 -9.89 -1.87
C GLU A 225 -9.07 -8.64 -2.70
N PHE A 226 -7.82 -8.19 -2.80
CA PHE A 226 -7.38 -7.16 -3.74
C PHE A 226 -6.67 -7.81 -4.92
N TYR A 227 -6.89 -7.29 -6.13
CA TYR A 227 -6.28 -7.86 -7.32
C TYR A 227 -5.90 -6.81 -8.35
N PHE A 228 -4.94 -7.16 -9.21
CA PHE A 228 -4.67 -6.47 -10.46
C PHE A 228 -4.22 -7.47 -11.54
N ASP A 229 -4.42 -7.10 -12.80
CA ASP A 229 -3.97 -7.86 -13.96
C ASP A 229 -2.69 -7.25 -14.52
N ILE A 230 -1.81 -8.09 -15.07
CA ILE A 230 -0.62 -7.64 -15.78
C ILE A 230 -0.38 -8.50 -17.03
N GLN A 231 0.24 -7.92 -18.05
CA GLN A 231 0.58 -8.63 -19.28
C GLN A 231 1.71 -9.64 -19.04
N THR A 232 1.57 -10.86 -19.59
CA THR A 232 2.66 -11.82 -19.63
C THR A 232 3.59 -11.54 -20.81
N ASP A 233 4.82 -12.03 -20.75
CA ASP A 233 5.80 -11.91 -21.83
C ASP A 233 5.31 -12.54 -23.16
N ALA A 234 4.45 -13.55 -23.09
CA ALA A 234 3.83 -14.19 -24.26
C ALA A 234 2.92 -13.24 -25.08
N GLY A 235 2.47 -12.12 -24.50
CA GLY A 235 1.66 -11.10 -25.17
C GLY A 235 2.46 -10.00 -25.90
N ILE A 236 3.79 -10.08 -25.91
CA ILE A 236 4.65 -9.12 -26.59
C ILE A 236 4.82 -9.60 -28.05
N GLU A 237 4.22 -8.88 -28.99
CA GLU A 237 4.60 -9.06 -30.39
C GLU A 237 6.06 -8.64 -30.56
N LYS A 238 6.90 -9.58 -31.01
CA LYS A 238 8.32 -9.37 -31.31
C LYS A 238 8.47 -8.56 -32.59
#